data_2151aea4726d2588728192016e963180
#
_entry.id   2151aea4726d2588728192016e963180
#
_cell.length_a   1.000
_cell.length_b   1.000
_cell.length_c   1.000
_cell.angle_alpha   90.00
_cell.angle_beta   90.00
_cell.angle_gamma   90.00
#
_symmetry.space_group_name_H-M   'P 1'
#
loop_
_entity.id
_entity.type
_entity.pdbx_description
1 polymer ?
#
loop_
_entity_poly.entity_id
_entity_poly.type
_entity_poly.pdbx_seq_one_letter_code
_entity_poly.pdbx_strand_id
1 'polypeptide(L)'
;MTNAEKLTLAKHACHIRMGVIEGTHSAKCGHPGGSLDIAEVLSYLYFVDMNVDPENPKAPDRDRLVLSKGHAAPGLYAALAERGYFPVEDLKTLRKIGSYLQGHPNMNTVPGLSLIHISEPTR
;
A
#
# COMPACT_ATOMS: atom_id res chain seq x y z
N MET A 1 11.27 -10.98 18.57
CA MET A 1 11.10 -9.55 18.23
C MET A 1 11.21 -8.71 19.51
N THR A 2 12.05 -7.71 19.47
CA THR A 2 12.27 -6.85 20.64
C THR A 2 11.16 -5.81 20.78
N ASN A 3 11.09 -5.15 21.93
CA ASN A 3 10.13 -4.07 22.13
C ASN A 3 10.39 -2.91 21.19
N ALA A 4 11.66 -2.62 20.89
CA ALA A 4 12.02 -1.56 19.95
C ALA A 4 11.52 -1.88 18.55
N GLU A 5 11.63 -3.14 18.13
CA GLU A 5 11.14 -3.58 16.82
C GLU A 5 9.62 -3.47 16.75
N LYS A 6 8.93 -3.87 17.82
CA LYS A 6 7.47 -3.76 17.87
C LYS A 6 7.03 -2.30 17.80
N LEU A 7 7.74 -1.41 18.46
CA LEU A 7 7.40 0.01 18.42
C LEU A 7 7.61 0.58 17.00
N THR A 8 8.69 0.19 16.35
CA THR A 8 8.96 0.63 14.97
C THR A 8 7.85 0.18 14.04
N LEU A 9 7.40 -1.07 14.17
CA LEU A 9 6.30 -1.58 13.34
C LEU A 9 5.00 -0.85 13.63
N ALA A 10 4.74 -0.51 14.89
CA ALA A 10 3.55 0.25 15.24
C ALA A 10 3.58 1.65 14.64
N LYS A 11 4.75 2.27 14.59
CA LYS A 11 4.90 3.58 13.95
C LYS A 11 4.65 3.51 12.44
N HIS A 12 5.17 2.47 11.78
CA HIS A 12 4.89 2.28 10.35
C HIS A 12 3.40 2.06 10.11
N ALA A 13 2.73 1.29 10.96
CA ALA A 13 1.29 1.09 10.84
C ALA A 13 0.54 2.42 11.00
N CYS A 14 0.96 3.26 11.93
CA CYS A 14 0.38 4.59 12.09
C CYS A 14 0.57 5.44 10.86
N HIS A 15 1.77 5.42 10.27
CA HIS A 15 2.04 6.20 9.06
C HIS A 15 1.20 5.69 7.89
N ILE A 16 0.99 4.38 7.80
CA ILE A 16 0.11 3.80 6.78
C ILE A 16 -1.31 4.33 6.96
N ARG A 17 -1.81 4.35 8.19
CA ARG A 17 -3.14 4.90 8.47
C ARG A 17 -3.23 6.37 8.10
N MET A 18 -2.21 7.16 8.43
CA MET A 18 -2.18 8.57 8.06
C MET A 18 -2.24 8.73 6.54
N GLY A 19 -1.49 7.90 5.82
CA GLY A 19 -1.51 7.91 4.36
C GLY A 19 -2.88 7.56 3.78
N VAL A 20 -3.57 6.59 4.38
CA VAL A 20 -4.93 6.22 3.96
C VAL A 20 -5.87 7.41 4.13
N ILE A 21 -5.81 8.07 5.27
CA ILE A 21 -6.69 9.20 5.54
C ILE A 21 -6.39 10.36 4.59
N GLU A 22 -5.12 10.67 4.38
CA GLU A 22 -4.74 11.73 3.46
C GLU A 22 -5.18 11.43 2.04
N GLY A 23 -4.98 10.21 1.58
CA GLY A 23 -5.34 9.83 0.21
C GLY A 23 -6.84 9.88 -0.02
N THR A 24 -7.61 9.29 0.88
CA THR A 24 -9.07 9.27 0.72
C THR A 24 -9.68 10.65 0.92
N HIS A 25 -9.14 11.46 1.82
CA HIS A 25 -9.59 12.82 2.02
C HIS A 25 -9.33 13.67 0.76
N SER A 26 -8.14 13.56 0.21
CA SER A 26 -7.76 14.32 -0.98
C SER A 26 -8.60 13.91 -2.19
N ALA A 27 -8.89 12.62 -2.33
CA ALA A 27 -9.73 12.11 -3.41
C ALA A 27 -11.22 12.39 -3.18
N LYS A 28 -11.59 12.68 -1.95
CA LYS A 28 -12.98 12.86 -1.50
C LYS A 28 -13.83 11.64 -1.80
N CYS A 29 -13.21 10.49 -1.79
CA CYS A 29 -13.90 9.22 -2.01
C CYS A 29 -12.97 8.10 -1.55
N GLY A 30 -13.53 6.91 -1.43
CA GLY A 30 -12.78 5.72 -1.07
C GLY A 30 -13.38 5.03 0.15
N HIS A 31 -12.74 3.93 0.53
CA HIS A 31 -13.22 3.11 1.64
C HIS A 31 -12.11 3.00 2.68
N PRO A 32 -11.99 3.97 3.60
CA PRO A 32 -10.87 3.95 4.55
C PRO A 32 -10.94 2.79 5.54
N GLY A 33 -12.13 2.30 5.88
CA GLY A 33 -12.27 1.25 6.89
C GLY A 33 -11.48 -0.01 6.58
N GLY A 34 -11.63 -0.54 5.37
CA GLY A 34 -10.91 -1.74 4.97
C GLY A 34 -9.40 -1.54 4.90
N SER A 35 -8.97 -0.33 4.52
CA SER A 35 -7.56 0.00 4.46
C SER A 35 -6.95 0.18 5.84
N LEU A 36 -7.69 0.81 6.76
CA LEU A 36 -7.21 1.00 8.13
C LEU A 36 -7.08 -0.34 8.85
N ASP A 37 -7.94 -1.27 8.52
CA ASP A 37 -7.99 -2.58 9.15
C ASP A 37 -6.74 -3.41 8.88
N ILE A 38 -6.08 -3.23 7.75
CA ILE A 38 -4.93 -4.05 7.36
C ILE A 38 -3.59 -3.36 7.59
N ALA A 39 -3.58 -2.21 8.27
CA ALA A 39 -2.33 -1.44 8.44
C ALA A 39 -1.25 -2.23 9.18
N GLU A 40 -1.59 -2.94 10.24
CA GLU A 40 -0.61 -3.73 10.99
C GLU A 40 -0.06 -4.88 10.18
N VAL A 41 -0.92 -5.57 9.44
CA VAL A 41 -0.50 -6.69 8.60
C VAL A 41 0.46 -6.19 7.51
N LEU A 42 0.11 -5.08 6.87
CA LEU A 42 0.96 -4.51 5.83
C LEU A 42 2.30 -4.03 6.38
N SER A 43 2.29 -3.43 7.57
CA SER A 43 3.51 -3.01 8.23
C SER A 43 4.45 -4.20 8.44
N TYR A 44 3.94 -5.28 9.00
CA TYR A 44 4.76 -6.46 9.25
C TYR A 44 5.26 -7.08 7.95
N LEU A 45 4.40 -7.22 6.96
CA LEU A 45 4.80 -7.84 5.70
C LEU A 45 5.89 -7.05 4.99
N TYR A 46 5.73 -5.75 4.87
CA TYR A 46 6.68 -4.95 4.10
C TYR A 46 7.96 -4.60 4.83
N PHE A 47 7.94 -4.61 6.15
CA PHE A 47 9.13 -4.22 6.92
C PHE A 47 9.85 -5.37 7.60
N VAL A 48 9.24 -6.55 7.70
CA VAL A 48 9.87 -7.69 8.37
C VAL A 48 9.87 -8.95 7.51
N ASP A 49 8.70 -9.37 7.04
CA ASP A 49 8.53 -10.72 6.49
C ASP A 49 8.93 -10.85 5.02
N MET A 50 8.56 -9.91 4.19
CA MET A 50 8.71 -10.05 2.74
C MET A 50 10.10 -9.66 2.27
N ASN A 51 10.60 -10.41 1.31
CA ASN A 51 11.84 -10.07 0.62
C ASN A 51 11.51 -9.09 -0.49
N VAL A 52 11.60 -7.81 -0.19
CA VAL A 52 11.29 -6.74 -1.14
C VAL A 52 12.35 -5.65 -1.04
N ASP A 53 12.60 -4.97 -2.16
CA ASP A 53 13.57 -3.88 -2.23
C ASP A 53 12.98 -2.75 -3.06
N PRO A 54 12.69 -1.59 -2.46
CA PRO A 54 12.13 -0.47 -3.21
C PRO A 54 13.04 0.04 -4.33
N GLU A 55 14.35 -0.20 -4.20
CA GLU A 55 15.29 0.24 -5.25
C GLU A 55 15.29 -0.71 -6.43
N ASN A 56 14.76 -1.92 -6.27
CA ASN A 56 14.65 -2.88 -7.34
C ASN A 56 13.26 -3.53 -7.28
N PRO A 57 12.20 -2.77 -7.61
CA PRO A 57 10.83 -3.25 -7.40
C PRO A 57 10.43 -4.41 -8.30
N LYS A 58 11.21 -4.70 -9.32
CA LYS A 58 10.89 -5.82 -10.22
C LYS A 58 11.87 -6.97 -10.10
N ALA A 59 12.58 -7.07 -8.99
CA ALA A 59 13.53 -8.17 -8.78
C ALA A 59 12.83 -9.51 -8.96
N PRO A 60 13.41 -10.46 -9.71
CA PRO A 60 12.74 -11.73 -9.99
C PRO A 60 12.51 -12.58 -8.74
N ASP A 61 13.36 -12.43 -7.73
CA ASP A 61 13.26 -13.21 -6.49
C ASP A 61 12.45 -12.53 -5.40
N ARG A 62 11.75 -11.43 -5.73
CA ARG A 62 10.99 -10.70 -4.71
C ARG A 62 9.74 -11.45 -4.28
N ASP A 63 9.36 -11.24 -3.04
CA ASP A 63 8.08 -11.71 -2.56
C ASP A 63 6.96 -10.84 -3.12
N ARG A 64 5.79 -11.41 -3.29
CA ARG A 64 4.66 -10.74 -3.93
C ARG A 64 3.43 -10.78 -3.05
N LEU A 65 2.79 -9.64 -2.92
CA LEU A 65 1.55 -9.53 -2.16
C LEU A 65 0.37 -9.47 -3.13
N VAL A 66 -0.63 -10.30 -2.88
CA VAL A 66 -1.88 -10.28 -3.65
C VAL A 66 -2.97 -9.81 -2.71
N LEU A 67 -3.56 -8.66 -3.03
CA LEU A 67 -4.62 -8.08 -2.22
C LEU A 67 -5.97 -8.39 -2.85
N SER A 68 -6.72 -9.31 -2.22
CA SER A 68 -8.03 -9.70 -2.74
C SER A 68 -9.09 -8.64 -2.51
N LYS A 69 -8.95 -7.83 -1.46
CA LYS A 69 -9.91 -6.78 -1.20
C LYS A 69 -9.49 -5.54 -1.98
N GLY A 70 -9.96 -5.43 -3.23
CA GLY A 70 -9.60 -4.29 -4.08
C GLY A 70 -9.97 -2.95 -3.50
N HIS A 71 -11.01 -2.89 -2.66
CA HIS A 71 -11.43 -1.65 -2.01
C HIS A 71 -10.40 -1.15 -1.00
N ALA A 72 -9.45 -1.96 -0.61
CA ALA A 72 -8.39 -1.57 0.30
C ALA A 72 -7.13 -1.08 -0.43
N ALA A 73 -7.24 -0.75 -1.70
CA ALA A 73 -6.11 -0.21 -2.46
C ALA A 73 -5.43 0.98 -1.78
N PRO A 74 -6.15 1.93 -1.16
CA PRO A 74 -5.47 3.03 -0.46
C PRO A 74 -4.53 2.55 0.63
N GLY A 75 -4.87 1.47 1.34
CA GLY A 75 -3.97 0.89 2.34
C GLY A 75 -2.70 0.34 1.73
N LEU A 76 -2.83 -0.36 0.60
CA LEU A 76 -1.68 -0.89 -0.10
C LEU A 76 -0.78 0.23 -0.62
N TYR A 77 -1.37 1.27 -1.20
CA TYR A 77 -0.60 2.42 -1.68
C TYR A 77 0.14 3.11 -0.53
N ALA A 78 -0.53 3.29 0.61
CA ALA A 78 0.08 3.91 1.78
C ALA A 78 1.27 3.06 2.28
N ALA A 79 1.12 1.75 2.29
CA ALA A 79 2.19 0.85 2.70
C ALA A 79 3.38 0.92 1.74
N LEU A 80 3.11 0.96 0.45
CA LEU A 80 4.19 1.07 -0.55
C LEU A 80 4.92 2.41 -0.42
N ALA A 81 4.19 3.49 -0.20
CA ALA A 81 4.80 4.80 0.00
C ALA A 81 5.65 4.81 1.28
N GLU A 82 5.13 4.26 2.36
CA GLU A 82 5.86 4.20 3.63
C GLU A 82 7.12 3.34 3.49
N ARG A 83 7.06 2.27 2.71
CA ARG A 83 8.22 1.41 2.49
C ARG A 83 9.27 2.06 1.58
N GLY A 84 8.90 3.08 0.81
CA GLY A 84 9.84 3.85 0.01
C GLY A 84 9.74 3.64 -1.49
N TYR A 85 8.67 3.02 -1.99
CA TYR A 85 8.53 2.78 -3.43
C TYR A 85 8.21 4.04 -4.22
N PHE A 86 7.56 5.00 -3.59
CA PHE A 86 7.26 6.31 -4.21
C PHE A 86 7.02 7.33 -3.10
N PRO A 87 7.01 8.64 -3.42
CA PRO A 87 6.86 9.67 -2.39
C PRO A 87 5.50 9.62 -1.71
N VAL A 88 5.49 9.80 -0.40
CA VAL A 88 4.26 9.82 0.40
C VAL A 88 3.30 10.91 -0.10
N GLU A 89 3.85 12.03 -0.57
CA GLU A 89 3.04 13.14 -1.09
C GLU A 89 2.16 12.73 -2.25
N ASP A 90 2.57 11.71 -3.01
CA ASP A 90 1.79 11.24 -4.16
C ASP A 90 0.46 10.63 -3.74
N LEU A 91 0.31 10.24 -2.48
CA LEU A 91 -0.97 9.73 -1.98
C LEU A 91 -2.09 10.75 -2.13
N LYS A 92 -1.75 12.04 -2.15
CA LYS A 92 -2.74 13.10 -2.35
C LYS A 92 -3.30 13.13 -3.76
N THR A 93 -2.70 12.38 -4.69
CA THR A 93 -3.19 12.29 -6.06
C THR A 93 -4.09 11.09 -6.29
N LEU A 94 -4.44 10.38 -5.24
CA LEU A 94 -5.24 9.16 -5.33
C LEU A 94 -6.48 9.39 -6.19
N ARG A 95 -6.66 8.55 -7.20
CA ARG A 95 -7.82 8.55 -8.11
C ARG A 95 -7.97 9.82 -8.95
N LYS A 96 -6.99 10.70 -8.94
CA LYS A 96 -7.06 11.89 -9.78
C LYS A 96 -6.64 11.56 -11.21
N ILE A 97 -7.17 12.33 -12.15
CA ILE A 97 -6.84 12.13 -13.56
C ILE A 97 -5.35 12.33 -13.76
N GLY A 98 -4.72 11.39 -14.43
CA GLY A 98 -3.28 11.45 -14.67
C GLY A 98 -2.42 10.82 -13.59
N SER A 99 -3.01 10.47 -12.43
CA SER A 99 -2.25 9.82 -11.38
C SER A 99 -2.09 8.34 -11.65
N TYR A 100 -0.94 7.79 -11.24
CA TYR A 100 -0.75 6.35 -11.32
C TYR A 100 -1.46 5.59 -10.18
N LEU A 101 -1.95 6.33 -9.16
CA LEU A 101 -2.65 5.74 -8.02
C LEU A 101 -4.16 5.75 -8.26
N GLN A 102 -4.63 4.73 -8.95
CA GLN A 102 -6.03 4.62 -9.31
C GLN A 102 -6.81 3.72 -8.34
N GLY A 103 -8.13 3.70 -8.47
CA GLY A 103 -8.99 2.90 -7.61
C GLY A 103 -8.72 1.40 -7.73
N HIS A 104 -8.28 0.94 -8.91
CA HIS A 104 -7.84 -0.43 -9.10
C HIS A 104 -6.34 -0.45 -9.32
N PRO A 105 -5.58 -1.11 -8.44
CA PRO A 105 -4.12 -1.14 -8.57
C PRO A 105 -3.69 -1.78 -9.88
N ASN A 106 -2.65 -1.23 -10.48
CA ASN A 106 -2.09 -1.75 -11.73
C ASN A 106 -0.58 -1.91 -11.56
N MET A 107 -0.10 -3.14 -11.63
CA MET A 107 1.31 -3.43 -11.41
C MET A 107 2.23 -2.82 -12.46
N ASN A 108 1.69 -2.44 -13.61
CA ASN A 108 2.49 -1.83 -14.66
C ASN A 108 2.76 -0.35 -14.41
N THR A 109 1.97 0.30 -13.55
CA THR A 109 2.10 1.73 -13.31
C THR A 109 2.51 2.06 -11.88
N VAL A 110 2.25 1.18 -10.91
CA VAL A 110 2.55 1.45 -9.51
C VAL A 110 3.80 0.68 -9.10
N PRO A 111 4.88 1.38 -8.72
CA PRO A 111 6.10 0.69 -8.27
C PRO A 111 5.83 -0.15 -7.03
N GLY A 112 6.34 -1.36 -7.05
CA GLY A 112 6.21 -2.26 -5.91
C GLY A 112 4.94 -3.10 -5.91
N LEU A 113 3.98 -2.79 -6.77
CA LEU A 113 2.76 -3.58 -6.84
C LEU A 113 3.05 -4.89 -7.57
N SER A 114 2.80 -6.01 -6.91
CA SER A 114 3.17 -7.29 -7.46
C SER A 114 2.12 -7.89 -8.36
N LEU A 115 0.84 -7.70 -8.08
CA LEU A 115 -0.16 -8.35 -8.82
C LEU A 115 -1.38 -7.58 -8.79
N ILE A 116 -2.07 -7.60 -9.87
CA ILE A 116 -3.26 -7.00 -9.90
C ILE A 116 -4.27 -7.81 -9.56
N HIS A 117 -5.21 -7.62 -9.21
CA HIS A 117 -6.10 -8.36 -8.90
C HIS A 117 -7.04 -8.56 -9.63
N ILE A 118 -7.56 -9.33 -9.54
CA ILE A 118 -8.37 -9.70 -10.25
C ILE A 118 -9.55 -10.17 -9.86
N SER A 119 -9.80 -10.25 -8.98
CA SER A 119 -10.83 -10.82 -8.64
C SER A 119 -12.01 -10.33 -8.83
N GLU A 120 -12.24 -9.77 -8.95
CA GLU A 120 -13.30 -9.48 -8.99
C GLU A 120 -14.00 -9.64 -9.77
N PRO A 121 -14.41 -10.09 -9.89
CA PRO A 121 -15.08 -10.30 -10.65
C PRO A 121 -16.07 -9.81 -10.88
N THR A 122 -16.33 -9.90 -10.99
CA THR A 122 -17.13 -9.77 -11.36
C THR A 122 -18.13 -9.62 -10.81
N ARG A 123 -18.45 -9.35 -10.47
CA ARG A 123 -19.31 -9.15 -10.01
C ARG A 123 -19.86 -8.53 -10.31
#